data_08d9acba78906dbd950e1e471dfb477d
#
_entry.id   08d9acba78906dbd950e1e471dfb477d
#
_cell.length_a   1.000
_cell.length_b   1.000
_cell.length_c   1.000
_cell.angle_alpha   90.00
_cell.angle_beta   90.00
_cell.angle_gamma   90.00
#
_symmetry.space_group_name_H-M   'P 1'
#
loop_
_entity.id
_entity.type
_entity.pdbx_description
1 polymer ?
#
loop_
_entity_poly.entity_id
_entity_poly.type
_entity_poly.pdbx_seq_one_letter_code
_entity_poly.pdbx_strand_id
1 'polypeptide(L)'
;MLLLAALVAGISYRLLHGRGHKVAGKQRVDLGRLGATKNGVPTNALGKKATLLQFSTEYCGQCPGVRRQLAQLEYRLGGLCHVEVDITERIEIAAKFNISQTPTIFVLNPSGEIVYRIGGVPKMPLLMQELEKLGVK
;
A
#
# COMPACT_ATOMS: atom_id res chain seq x y z
N MET A 1 -23.92 -16.87 -23.91
CA MET A 1 -23.60 -17.40 -22.57
C MET A 1 -22.17 -17.07 -22.17
N LEU A 2 -21.16 -17.37 -22.99
CA LEU A 2 -19.73 -17.06 -22.69
C LEU A 2 -19.45 -15.59 -22.49
N LEU A 3 -20.03 -14.71 -23.30
CA LEU A 3 -19.88 -13.26 -23.20
C LEU A 3 -20.42 -12.70 -21.88
N LEU A 4 -21.57 -13.19 -21.44
CA LEU A 4 -22.17 -12.79 -20.16
C LEU A 4 -21.32 -13.24 -18.97
N ALA A 5 -20.80 -14.47 -19.02
CA ALA A 5 -19.91 -14.97 -17.98
C ALA A 5 -18.59 -14.17 -17.88
N ALA A 6 -18.01 -13.82 -19.04
CA ALA A 6 -16.81 -12.99 -19.09
C ALA A 6 -17.06 -11.56 -18.54
N LEU A 7 -18.25 -11.00 -18.86
CA LEU A 7 -18.62 -9.67 -18.37
C LEU A 7 -18.82 -9.66 -16.85
N VAL A 8 -19.51 -10.69 -16.32
CA VAL A 8 -19.71 -10.83 -14.86
C VAL A 8 -18.36 -11.05 -14.16
N ALA A 9 -17.48 -11.88 -14.70
CA ALA A 9 -16.16 -12.10 -14.14
C ALA A 9 -15.32 -10.83 -14.16
N GLY A 10 -15.36 -10.07 -15.26
CA GLY A 10 -14.65 -8.79 -15.37
C GLY A 10 -15.16 -7.73 -14.39
N ILE A 11 -16.47 -7.63 -14.22
CA ILE A 11 -17.09 -6.71 -13.25
C ILE A 11 -16.73 -7.13 -11.82
N SER A 12 -16.85 -8.42 -11.52
CA SER A 12 -16.49 -8.96 -10.20
C SER A 12 -15.01 -8.71 -9.88
N TYR A 13 -14.14 -8.93 -10.84
CA TYR A 13 -12.72 -8.65 -10.71
C TYR A 13 -12.47 -7.16 -10.40
N ARG A 14 -13.10 -6.25 -11.17
CA ARG A 14 -12.99 -4.80 -10.94
C ARG A 14 -13.53 -4.36 -9.58
N LEU A 15 -14.62 -4.95 -9.13
CA LEU A 15 -15.24 -4.61 -7.84
C LEU A 15 -14.41 -5.09 -6.65
N LEU A 16 -13.71 -6.22 -6.80
CA LEU A 16 -12.90 -6.81 -5.73
C LEU A 16 -11.45 -6.29 -5.73
N HIS A 17 -10.95 -5.90 -6.89
CA HIS A 17 -9.57 -5.45 -7.02
C HIS A 17 -9.37 -4.06 -6.38
N GLY A 18 -8.25 -3.90 -5.68
CA GLY A 18 -7.93 -2.64 -4.98
C GLY A 18 -8.68 -2.44 -3.66
N ARG A 19 -9.50 -3.43 -3.24
CA ARG A 19 -10.05 -3.46 -1.87
C ARG A 19 -8.97 -3.92 -0.92
N GLY A 20 -8.80 -3.16 0.14
CA GLY A 20 -7.94 -3.56 1.23
C GLY A 20 -8.66 -4.51 2.19
N HIS A 21 -7.90 -5.10 3.06
CA HIS A 21 -8.43 -5.88 4.17
C HIS A 21 -7.64 -5.60 5.44
N LYS A 22 -8.33 -5.71 6.56
CA LYS A 22 -7.71 -5.56 7.86
C LYS A 22 -6.76 -6.72 8.12
N VAL A 23 -5.62 -6.41 8.69
CA VAL A 23 -4.64 -7.41 9.09
C VAL A 23 -4.84 -7.72 10.55
N ALA A 24 -5.16 -8.96 10.85
CA ALA A 24 -5.19 -9.46 12.21
C ALA A 24 -3.76 -9.81 12.64
N GLY A 25 -3.33 -9.31 13.78
CA GLY A 25 -1.99 -9.54 14.30
C GLY A 25 -1.19 -8.24 14.40
N LYS A 26 -0.13 -8.30 15.19
CA LYS A 26 0.73 -7.15 15.45
C LYS A 26 2.06 -7.30 14.71
N GLN A 27 2.02 -7.55 13.41
CA GLN A 27 3.23 -7.64 12.62
C GLN A 27 3.83 -6.24 12.44
N ARG A 28 5.01 -6.05 13.00
CA ARG A 28 5.75 -4.79 12.91
C ARG A 28 6.70 -4.83 11.72
N VAL A 29 6.84 -3.69 11.06
CA VAL A 29 7.73 -3.51 9.92
C VAL A 29 8.90 -2.63 10.33
N ASP A 30 10.10 -3.06 9.95
CA ASP A 30 11.32 -2.26 10.08
C ASP A 30 11.65 -1.66 8.70
N LEU A 31 11.37 -0.39 8.53
CA LEU A 31 11.56 0.31 7.25
C LEU A 31 13.03 0.32 6.81
N GLY A 32 13.95 0.46 7.75
CA GLY A 32 15.38 0.46 7.43
C GLY A 32 15.85 -0.89 6.88
N ARG A 33 15.39 -1.98 7.46
CA ARG A 33 15.72 -3.34 6.98
C ARG A 33 15.09 -3.65 5.65
N LEU A 34 13.95 -3.07 5.35
CA LEU A 34 13.30 -3.23 4.05
C LEU A 34 13.95 -2.39 2.95
N GLY A 35 14.82 -1.46 3.29
CA GLY A 35 15.36 -0.53 2.33
C GLY A 35 14.34 0.48 1.82
N ALA A 36 13.45 0.92 2.73
CA ALA A 36 12.44 1.91 2.38
C ALA A 36 13.09 3.24 1.98
N THR A 37 12.51 3.88 0.98
CA THR A 37 12.97 5.19 0.49
C THR A 37 11.84 6.19 0.46
N LYS A 38 12.21 7.45 0.60
CA LYS A 38 11.32 8.59 0.38
C LYS A 38 11.98 9.51 -0.65
N ASN A 39 11.33 9.67 -1.79
CA ASN A 39 11.91 10.41 -2.93
C ASN A 39 13.31 9.89 -3.32
N GLY A 40 13.50 8.57 -3.27
CA GLY A 40 14.77 7.92 -3.59
C GLY A 40 15.83 7.96 -2.49
N VAL A 41 15.55 8.62 -1.35
CA VAL A 41 16.47 8.71 -0.21
C VAL A 41 16.09 7.67 0.84
N PRO A 42 17.04 6.84 1.33
CA PRO A 42 16.77 5.87 2.38
C PRO A 42 16.15 6.52 3.62
N THR A 43 15.14 5.85 4.20
CA THR A 43 14.44 6.35 5.37
C THR A 43 13.99 5.22 6.28
N ASN A 44 13.92 5.49 7.57
CA ASN A 44 13.28 4.64 8.57
C ASN A 44 12.19 5.39 9.34
N ALA A 45 11.85 6.60 8.89
CA ALA A 45 10.91 7.46 9.58
C ALA A 45 9.46 7.01 9.36
N LEU A 46 8.74 6.84 10.47
CA LEU A 46 7.31 6.58 10.49
C LEU A 46 6.53 7.90 10.59
N GLY A 47 5.33 7.92 10.01
CA GLY A 47 4.41 9.03 10.22
C GLY A 47 3.92 9.11 11.66
N LYS A 48 3.60 10.30 12.13
CA LYS A 48 3.11 10.52 13.51
C LYS A 48 1.80 9.81 13.79
N LYS A 49 0.94 9.66 12.78
CA LYS A 49 -0.36 9.01 12.89
C LYS A 49 -0.46 7.75 12.05
N ALA A 50 0.12 7.75 10.87
CA ALA A 50 0.12 6.61 9.96
C ALA A 50 1.26 6.69 8.95
N THR A 51 1.63 5.52 8.41
CA THR A 51 2.57 5.41 7.30
C THR A 51 1.93 4.58 6.20
N LEU A 52 2.03 5.05 4.97
CA LEU A 52 1.68 4.29 3.77
C LEU A 52 2.98 3.71 3.20
N LEU A 53 3.11 2.40 3.29
CA LEU A 53 4.26 1.67 2.76
C LEU A 53 3.86 1.05 1.43
N GLN A 54 4.43 1.57 0.34
CA GLN A 54 4.17 1.09 -1.01
C GLN A 54 5.28 0.15 -1.48
N PHE A 55 4.89 -1.06 -1.85
CA PHE A 55 5.78 -1.99 -2.55
C PHE A 55 5.60 -1.85 -4.06
N SER A 56 6.70 -1.67 -4.76
CA SER A 56 6.73 -1.42 -6.20
C SER A 56 7.79 -2.25 -6.88
N THR A 57 7.67 -2.40 -8.20
CA THR A 57 8.73 -2.90 -9.06
C THR A 57 8.97 -1.93 -10.20
N GLU A 58 10.14 -2.01 -10.84
CA GLU A 58 10.44 -1.18 -12.02
C GLU A 58 9.56 -1.51 -13.24
N TYR A 59 8.95 -2.71 -13.26
CA TYR A 59 8.07 -3.16 -14.34
C TYR A 59 6.59 -2.86 -14.10
N CYS A 60 6.24 -2.26 -12.99
CA CYS A 60 4.86 -1.99 -12.60
C CYS A 60 4.36 -0.68 -13.24
N GLY A 61 3.47 -0.80 -14.22
CA GLY A 61 2.92 0.36 -14.92
C GLY A 61 2.04 1.26 -14.06
N GLN A 62 1.40 0.72 -13.03
CA GLN A 62 0.49 1.45 -12.14
C GLN A 62 1.22 2.11 -10.96
N CYS A 63 2.42 1.66 -10.62
CA CYS A 63 3.14 2.12 -9.44
C CYS A 63 3.47 3.62 -9.49
N PRO A 64 3.92 4.23 -10.59
CA PRO A 64 4.15 5.67 -10.63
C PRO A 64 2.89 6.51 -10.35
N GLY A 65 1.74 6.10 -10.88
CA GLY A 65 0.47 6.78 -10.64
C GLY A 65 0.05 6.72 -9.17
N VAL A 66 0.15 5.54 -8.57
CA VAL A 66 -0.14 5.34 -7.15
C VAL A 66 0.84 6.13 -6.27
N ARG A 67 2.12 6.13 -6.61
CA ARG A 67 3.11 6.95 -5.91
C ARG A 67 2.71 8.42 -5.85
N ARG A 68 2.29 8.99 -6.97
CA ARG A 68 1.83 10.39 -7.02
C ARG A 68 0.59 10.62 -6.17
N GLN A 69 -0.39 9.71 -6.21
CA GLN A 69 -1.61 9.81 -5.40
C GLN A 69 -1.30 9.78 -3.91
N LEU A 70 -0.45 8.86 -3.47
CA LEU A 70 -0.10 8.74 -2.06
C LEU A 70 0.76 9.91 -1.58
N ALA A 71 1.65 10.42 -2.41
CA ALA A 71 2.41 11.63 -2.11
C ALA A 71 1.52 12.86 -1.95
N GLN A 72 0.46 12.98 -2.76
CA GLN A 72 -0.53 14.05 -2.60
C GLN A 72 -1.32 13.92 -1.30
N LEU A 73 -1.68 12.70 -0.90
CA LEU A 73 -2.32 12.48 0.40
C LEU A 73 -1.40 12.91 1.55
N GLU A 74 -0.13 12.51 1.51
CA GLU A 74 0.85 12.94 2.50
C GLU A 74 0.94 14.46 2.60
N TYR A 75 0.98 15.14 1.47
CA TYR A 75 1.05 16.59 1.44
C TYR A 75 -0.17 17.27 2.05
N ARG A 76 -1.36 16.71 1.81
CA ARG A 76 -2.63 17.31 2.26
C ARG A 76 -3.04 16.94 3.67
N LEU A 77 -2.58 15.80 4.18
CA LEU A 77 -3.04 15.24 5.45
C LEU A 77 -1.91 15.28 6.49
N GLY A 78 -2.22 15.81 7.67
CA GLY A 78 -1.26 15.88 8.76
C GLY A 78 -0.99 14.52 9.41
N GLY A 79 0.28 14.25 9.71
CA GLY A 79 0.69 13.05 10.42
C GLY A 79 0.82 11.79 9.56
N LEU A 80 0.64 11.92 8.26
CA LEU A 80 0.80 10.83 7.29
C LEU A 80 2.18 10.89 6.64
N CYS A 81 2.82 9.74 6.49
CA CYS A 81 4.08 9.59 5.76
C CYS A 81 3.91 8.51 4.68
N HIS A 82 4.39 8.79 3.48
CA HIS A 82 4.45 7.82 2.39
C HIS A 82 5.89 7.42 2.12
N VAL A 83 6.16 6.13 2.12
CA VAL A 83 7.47 5.55 1.79
C VAL A 83 7.31 4.42 0.80
N GLU A 84 8.38 4.10 0.09
CA GLU A 84 8.35 3.08 -0.96
C GLU A 84 9.47 2.07 -0.77
N VAL A 85 9.19 0.81 -1.09
CA VAL A 85 10.19 -0.27 -1.15
C VAL A 85 10.14 -0.87 -2.55
N ASP A 86 11.27 -0.83 -3.24
CA ASP A 86 11.45 -1.52 -4.53
C ASP A 86 11.75 -2.99 -4.25
N ILE A 87 10.90 -3.87 -4.76
CA ILE A 87 11.04 -5.32 -4.60
C ILE A 87 11.37 -6.03 -5.92
N THR A 88 11.84 -5.29 -6.93
CA THR A 88 12.15 -5.84 -8.26
C THR A 88 13.04 -7.09 -8.16
N GLU A 89 14.09 -7.03 -7.36
CA GLU A 89 15.02 -8.14 -7.14
C GLU A 89 15.00 -8.64 -5.68
N ARG A 90 13.88 -8.42 -4.98
CA ARG A 90 13.75 -8.73 -3.56
C ARG A 90 12.63 -9.75 -3.32
N ILE A 91 12.79 -10.96 -3.92
CA ILE A 91 11.83 -12.07 -3.79
C ILE A 91 11.60 -12.46 -2.33
N GLU A 92 12.62 -12.37 -1.49
CA GLU A 92 12.53 -12.68 -0.06
C GLU A 92 11.54 -11.76 0.68
N ILE A 93 11.45 -10.48 0.29
CA ILE A 93 10.49 -9.54 0.87
C ILE A 93 9.07 -9.86 0.39
N ALA A 94 8.91 -10.12 -0.91
CA ALA A 94 7.62 -10.50 -1.47
C ALA A 94 7.07 -11.76 -0.80
N ALA A 95 7.91 -12.77 -0.60
CA ALA A 95 7.53 -14.02 0.06
C ALA A 95 7.19 -13.79 1.54
N LYS A 96 8.00 -13.02 2.26
CA LYS A 96 7.79 -12.73 3.69
C LYS A 96 6.44 -12.07 3.95
N PHE A 97 6.02 -11.17 3.08
CA PHE A 97 4.78 -10.41 3.24
C PHE A 97 3.65 -10.90 2.34
N ASN A 98 3.80 -12.04 1.67
CA ASN A 98 2.83 -12.59 0.72
C ASN A 98 2.39 -11.57 -0.34
N ILE A 99 3.34 -10.87 -0.92
CA ILE A 99 3.09 -9.90 -1.99
C ILE A 99 3.07 -10.62 -3.32
N SER A 100 1.89 -10.71 -3.95
CA SER A 100 1.69 -11.40 -5.22
C SER A 100 1.47 -10.44 -6.39
N GLN A 101 1.38 -9.16 -6.13
CA GLN A 101 1.17 -8.12 -7.14
C GLN A 101 1.75 -6.79 -6.67
N THR A 102 2.02 -5.91 -7.61
CA THR A 102 2.40 -4.53 -7.34
C THR A 102 1.47 -3.56 -8.10
N PRO A 103 1.12 -2.41 -7.53
CA PRO A 103 1.51 -1.99 -6.19
C PRO A 103 0.81 -2.81 -5.10
N THR A 104 1.46 -2.97 -3.96
CA THR A 104 0.84 -3.40 -2.71
C THR A 104 1.12 -2.33 -1.66
N ILE A 105 0.12 -1.95 -0.89
CA ILE A 105 0.23 -0.88 0.08
C ILE A 105 -0.14 -1.41 1.46
N PHE A 106 0.73 -1.18 2.43
CA PHE A 106 0.44 -1.43 3.83
C PHE A 106 0.19 -0.10 4.53
N VAL A 107 -0.89 -0.05 5.31
CA VAL A 107 -1.12 1.05 6.25
C VAL A 107 -0.54 0.63 7.58
N LEU A 108 0.41 1.42 8.07
CA LEU A 108 1.07 1.19 9.35
C LEU A 108 0.56 2.19 10.38
N ASN A 109 0.37 1.71 11.63
CA ASN A 109 0.10 2.60 12.75
C ASN A 109 1.39 3.34 13.20
N PRO A 110 1.32 4.26 14.16
CA PRO A 110 2.51 4.98 14.62
C PRO A 110 3.64 4.10 15.15
N SER A 111 3.34 2.89 15.59
CA SER A 111 4.33 1.91 16.06
C SER A 111 4.97 1.09 14.94
N GLY A 112 4.54 1.28 13.68
CA GLY A 112 5.02 0.50 12.54
C GLY A 112 4.33 -0.85 12.36
N GLU A 113 3.21 -1.08 13.04
CA GLU A 113 2.44 -2.31 12.89
C GLU A 113 1.49 -2.20 11.68
N ILE A 114 1.37 -3.29 10.91
CA ILE A 114 0.48 -3.35 9.75
C ILE A 114 -0.96 -3.49 10.26
N VAL A 115 -1.80 -2.51 9.93
CA VAL A 115 -3.22 -2.52 10.31
C VAL A 115 -4.16 -2.74 9.12
N TYR A 116 -3.69 -2.44 7.91
CA TYR A 116 -4.48 -2.57 6.70
C TYR A 116 -3.60 -2.88 5.51
N ARG A 117 -4.11 -3.64 4.56
CA ARG A 117 -3.36 -4.09 3.39
C ARG A 117 -4.20 -3.94 2.13
N ILE A 118 -3.62 -3.38 1.07
CA ILE A 118 -4.28 -3.17 -0.21
C ILE A 118 -3.41 -3.77 -1.31
N GLY A 119 -3.98 -4.69 -2.09
CA GLY A 119 -3.36 -5.20 -3.32
C GLY A 119 -3.89 -4.46 -4.54
N GLY A 120 -2.99 -3.96 -5.38
CA GLY A 120 -3.33 -3.18 -6.56
C GLY A 120 -3.56 -1.70 -6.28
N VAL A 121 -4.18 -1.00 -7.23
CA VAL A 121 -4.48 0.43 -7.10
C VAL A 121 -5.53 0.64 -5.99
N PRO A 122 -5.23 1.45 -4.97
CA PRO A 122 -6.14 1.63 -3.85
C PRO A 122 -7.43 2.35 -4.26
N LYS A 123 -8.54 1.93 -3.66
CA LYS A 123 -9.79 2.69 -3.71
C LYS A 123 -9.73 3.78 -2.66
N MET A 124 -9.56 5.01 -3.08
CA MET A 124 -9.32 6.15 -2.20
C MET A 124 -10.35 6.32 -1.09
N PRO A 125 -11.68 6.17 -1.32
CA PRO A 125 -12.64 6.29 -0.22
C PRO A 125 -12.42 5.27 0.90
N LEU A 126 -12.05 4.03 0.56
CA LEU A 126 -11.78 2.98 1.54
C LEU A 126 -10.47 3.24 2.29
N LEU A 127 -9.44 3.68 1.58
CA LEU A 127 -8.17 4.06 2.20
C LEU A 127 -8.36 5.22 3.18
N MET A 128 -9.11 6.23 2.79
CA MET A 128 -9.40 7.39 3.65
C MET A 128 -10.12 6.98 4.94
N GLN A 129 -11.09 6.05 4.85
CA GLN A 129 -11.76 5.53 6.04
C GLN A 129 -10.80 4.88 7.03
N GLU A 130 -9.84 4.10 6.52
CA GLU A 130 -8.84 3.45 7.39
C GLU A 130 -7.87 4.47 8.00
N LEU A 131 -7.48 5.48 7.24
CA LEU A 131 -6.63 6.56 7.75
C LEU A 131 -7.32 7.39 8.83
N GLU A 132 -8.60 7.68 8.67
CA GLU A 132 -9.40 8.40 9.68
C GLU A 132 -9.43 7.67 11.02
N LYS A 133 -9.48 6.34 11.01
CA LYS A 133 -9.42 5.53 12.24
C LYS A 133 -8.11 5.71 13.00
N LEU A 134 -7.04 6.10 12.31
CA LEU A 134 -5.74 6.40 12.90
C LEU A 134 -5.59 7.89 13.26
N GLY A 135 -6.62 8.69 13.05
CA GLY A 135 -6.61 10.10 13.34
C GLY A 135 -6.00 10.98 12.25
N VAL A 136 -5.81 10.44 11.05
CA VAL A 136 -5.35 11.21 9.90
C VAL A 136 -6.54 11.94 9.28
N LYS A 137 -6.42 13.26 9.21
CA LYS A 137 -7.46 14.13 8.64
C LYS A 137 -6.84 15.17 7.74
#